data_db613a9cf10cc63316911626a5ab61c2
#
_entry.id   db613a9cf10cc63316911626a5ab61c2
#
_cell.length_a   1.000
_cell.length_b   1.000
_cell.length_c   1.000
_cell.angle_alpha   90.00
_cell.angle_beta   90.00
_cell.angle_gamma   90.00
#
_symmetry.space_group_name_H-M   'P 1'
#
loop_
_entity.id
_entity.type
_entity.pdbx_description
1 polymer ?
#
loop_
_entity_poly.entity_id
_entity_poly.type
_entity_poly.pdbx_seq_one_letter_code
_entity_poly.pdbx_strand_id
1 'polypeptide(L)' 'MRMRYLQLAIDICGGQSALARAIGKKQGHIWWWLSRSGRVPAEQVIAIEKATQGRVTRHELRPDIYQLEDAK' A
#
# COMPACT_ATOMS: atom_id res chain seq x y z
N MET A 1 3.84 6.40 -11.80
CA MET A 1 4.46 6.02 -10.70
C MET A 1 3.67 5.27 -9.70
N ARG A 2 4.16 4.09 -9.40
CA ARG A 2 3.48 3.20 -8.47
C ARG A 2 3.39 3.75 -7.07
N MET A 3 4.40 4.54 -6.70
CA MET A 3 4.47 5.03 -5.34
C MET A 3 3.41 6.06 -5.04
N ARG A 4 2.76 6.58 -6.07
CA ARG A 4 1.68 7.52 -5.88
C ARG A 4 0.54 6.93 -5.04
N TYR A 5 0.22 5.66 -5.26
CA TYR A 5 -0.86 5.03 -4.49
C TYR A 5 -0.41 4.70 -3.07
N LEU A 6 0.86 4.36 -2.88
CA LEU A 6 1.37 4.18 -1.53
C LEU A 6 1.36 5.52 -0.79
N GLN A 7 1.75 6.60 -1.45
CA GLN A 7 1.71 7.92 -0.82
C GLN A 7 0.27 8.30 -0.47
N LEU A 8 -0.67 7.99 -1.34
CA LEU A 8 -2.08 8.25 -1.06
C LEU A 8 -2.55 7.47 0.17
N ALA A 9 -2.16 6.22 0.29
CA ALA A 9 -2.49 5.41 1.46
C ALA A 9 -1.90 6.03 2.73
N ILE A 10 -0.67 6.51 2.65
CA ILE A 10 -0.04 7.19 3.77
C ILE A 10 -0.86 8.42 4.18
N ASP A 11 -1.27 9.21 3.20
CA ASP A 11 -2.04 10.42 3.46
C ASP A 11 -3.40 10.11 4.07
N ILE A 12 -4.07 9.08 3.56
CA ILE A 12 -5.37 8.68 4.08
C ILE A 12 -5.26 8.27 5.54
N CYS A 13 -4.22 7.53 5.88
CA CYS A 13 -4.03 7.04 7.24
C CYS A 13 -3.50 8.08 8.21
N GLY A 14 -2.95 9.17 7.70
CA GLY A 14 -2.46 10.23 8.54
C GLY A 14 -0.95 10.23 8.72
N GLY A 15 -0.20 9.55 7.86
CA GLY A 15 1.25 9.54 7.90
C GLY A 15 1.82 8.14 7.84
N GLN A 16 3.14 8.07 7.67
CA GLN A 16 3.82 6.77 7.53
C GLN A 16 3.67 5.92 8.79
N SER A 17 3.83 6.53 9.96
CA SER A 17 3.69 5.80 11.22
C SER A 17 2.26 5.28 11.42
N ALA A 18 1.28 6.09 11.03
CA ALA A 18 -0.12 5.68 11.17
C ALA A 18 -0.45 4.52 10.24
N LEU A 19 0.01 4.58 8.99
CA LEU A 19 -0.19 3.45 8.08
C LEU A 19 0.52 2.20 8.59
N ALA A 20 1.77 2.34 9.03
CA ALA A 20 2.53 1.21 9.53
C ALA A 20 1.81 0.53 10.69
N ARG A 21 1.29 1.33 11.61
CA ARG A 21 0.55 0.81 12.76
C ARG A 21 -0.71 0.07 12.32
N ALA A 22 -1.39 0.61 11.32
CA ALA A 22 -2.64 0.02 10.82
C ALA A 22 -2.40 -1.35 10.20
N ILE A 23 -1.25 -1.60 9.60
CA ILE A 23 -0.97 -2.87 8.93
C ILE A 23 -0.01 -3.75 9.73
N GLY A 24 0.34 -3.34 10.96
CA GLY A 24 1.19 -4.16 11.83
C GLY A 24 2.66 -4.15 11.46
N LYS A 25 3.13 -3.06 10.85
CA LYS A 25 4.52 -2.90 10.47
C LYS A 25 5.11 -1.68 11.15
N LYS A 26 6.39 -1.44 10.93
CA LYS A 26 7.06 -0.28 11.48
C LYS A 26 7.19 0.80 10.41
N GLN A 27 7.34 2.03 10.86
CA GLN A 27 7.46 3.16 9.94
C GLN A 27 8.62 2.98 8.98
N GLY A 28 9.71 2.37 9.42
CA GLY A 28 10.85 2.13 8.55
C GLY A 28 10.54 1.23 7.37
N HIS A 29 9.61 0.29 7.52
CA HIS A 29 9.18 -0.54 6.40
C HIS A 29 8.47 0.29 5.34
N ILE A 30 7.59 1.21 5.77
CA ILE A 30 6.89 2.08 4.83
C ILE A 30 7.88 2.94 4.08
N TRP A 31 8.83 3.53 4.80
CA TRP A 31 9.87 4.35 4.19
C TRP A 31 10.68 3.55 3.16
N TRP A 32 11.01 2.31 3.49
CA TRP A 32 11.78 1.44 2.62
C TRP A 32 11.04 1.17 1.32
N TRP A 33 9.74 0.85 1.41
CA TRP A 33 8.94 0.59 0.22
C TRP A 33 8.85 1.83 -0.66
N LEU A 34 8.71 2.99 -0.03
CA LEU A 34 8.54 4.24 -0.74
C LEU A 34 9.85 4.70 -1.39
N SER A 35 10.95 4.55 -0.69
CA SER A 35 12.21 5.18 -1.06
C SER A 35 13.17 4.25 -1.80
N ARG A 36 13.15 2.96 -1.49
CA ARG A 36 14.18 2.05 -1.98
C ARG A 36 13.62 0.89 -2.77
N SER A 37 12.64 0.19 -2.23
CA SER A 37 12.09 -0.99 -2.86
C SER A 37 11.31 -0.67 -4.13
N GLY A 38 10.58 0.42 -4.11
CA GLY A 38 9.75 0.81 -5.24
C GLY A 38 8.49 0.00 -5.40
N ARG A 39 8.16 -0.86 -4.43
CA ARG A 39 6.92 -1.62 -4.47
C ARG A 39 6.57 -2.13 -3.08
N VAL A 40 5.29 -2.38 -2.89
CA VAL A 40 4.76 -2.93 -1.65
C VAL A 40 4.81 -4.45 -1.75
N PRO A 41 5.25 -5.16 -0.70
CA PRO A 41 5.20 -6.63 -0.72
C PRO A 41 3.78 -7.12 -0.93
N ALA A 42 3.66 -8.23 -1.68
CA ALA A 42 2.35 -8.76 -2.03
C ALA A 42 1.47 -9.03 -0.81
N GLU A 43 2.07 -9.52 0.27
CA GLU A 43 1.31 -9.86 1.46
C GLU A 43 0.81 -8.64 2.21
N GLN A 44 1.27 -7.45 1.87
CA GLN A 44 0.85 -6.24 2.55
C GLN A 44 -0.21 -5.44 1.78
N VAL A 45 -0.40 -5.75 0.50
CA VAL A 45 -1.33 -4.93 -0.29
C VAL A 45 -2.77 -5.04 0.20
N ILE A 46 -3.19 -6.23 0.60
CA ILE A 46 -4.55 -6.40 1.10
C ILE A 46 -4.72 -5.68 2.43
N ALA A 47 -3.70 -5.72 3.29
CA ALA A 47 -3.75 -4.99 4.55
C ALA A 47 -3.88 -3.49 4.32
N ILE A 48 -3.15 -2.96 3.34
CA ILE A 48 -3.24 -1.54 3.02
C ILE A 48 -4.60 -1.20 2.44
N GLU A 49 -5.13 -2.06 1.58
CA GLU A 49 -6.48 -1.85 1.04
C GLU A 49 -7.51 -1.75 2.18
N LYS A 50 -7.42 -2.65 3.15
CA LYS A 50 -8.32 -2.60 4.29
C LYS A 50 -8.09 -1.36 5.15
N ALA A 51 -6.84 -1.00 5.37
CA ALA A 51 -6.52 0.17 6.19
C ALA A 51 -7.04 1.46 5.58
N THR A 52 -7.15 1.52 4.27
CA THR A 52 -7.67 2.68 3.57
C THR A 52 -9.15 2.54 3.24
N GLN A 53 -9.79 1.46 3.70
CA GLN A 53 -11.21 1.19 3.47
C GLN A 53 -11.53 1.12 1.99
N GLY A 54 -10.64 0.53 1.22
CA GLY A 54 -10.82 0.33 -0.21
C GLY A 54 -10.50 1.53 -1.08
N ARG A 55 -10.05 2.62 -0.49
CA ARG A 55 -9.71 3.81 -1.27
C ARG A 55 -8.44 3.64 -2.08
N VAL A 56 -7.52 2.82 -1.56
CA VAL A 56 -6.34 2.39 -2.32
C VAL A 56 -6.45 0.89 -2.45
N THR A 57 -6.64 0.41 -3.68
CA THR A 57 -6.93 -1.00 -3.90
C THR A 57 -5.65 -1.78 -4.16
N ARG A 58 -5.76 -3.11 -4.03
CA ARG A 58 -4.66 -3.99 -4.35
C ARG A 58 -4.25 -3.87 -5.82
N HIS A 59 -5.21 -3.60 -6.69
CA HIS A 59 -4.93 -3.43 -8.13
C HIS A 59 -4.06 -2.21 -8.37
N GLU A 60 -4.31 -1.14 -7.63
CA GLU A 60 -3.54 0.10 -7.78
C GLU A 60 -2.13 -0.05 -7.22
N LEU A 61 -1.98 -0.80 -6.11
CA LEU A 61 -0.68 -0.98 -5.49
C LEU A 61 0.20 -1.97 -6.25
N ARG A 62 -0.39 -3.05 -6.72
CA ARG A 62 0.35 -4.11 -7.40
C ARG A 62 -0.40 -4.61 -8.62
N PRO A 63 -0.49 -3.81 -9.69
CA PRO A 63 -1.20 -4.26 -10.90
C PRO A 63 -0.50 -5.42 -11.59
N ASP A 64 0.75 -5.68 -11.26
CA ASP A 64 1.49 -6.81 -11.82
C ASP A 64 0.98 -8.15 -11.27
N ILE A 65 0.37 -8.15 -10.08
CA ILE A 65 -0.16 -9.38 -9.50
C ILE A 65 -1.68 -9.37 -9.40
N TYR A 66 -2.26 -8.21 -9.18
CA TYR A 66 -3.71 -8.08 -9.01
C TYR A 66 -4.26 -7.25 -10.16
N GLN A 67 -4.56 -7.90 -11.25
CA GLN A 67 -5.08 -7.22 -12.43
C GLN A 67 -6.60 -7.15 -12.36
N LEU A 68 -7.16 -6.07 -12.90
CA LEU A 68 -8.60 -5.87 -12.84
C LEU A 68 -9.36 -6.97 -13.56
N GLU A 69 -8.80 -7.49 -14.63
CA GLU A 69 -9.45 -8.58 -15.38
C GLU A 69 -9.64 -9.81 -14.53
N ASP A 70 -8.75 -10.02 -13.58
CA ASP A 70 -8.82 -11.20 -12.72
C ASP A 70 -9.96 -11.09 -11.73
N ALA A 71 -10.53 -9.92 -11.57
CA ALA A 71 -11.62 -9.74 -10.63
C ALA A 71 -12.94 -10.34 -11.13
N LYS A 72 -12.98 -10.73 -12.37
CA LYS A 72 -14.17 -11.39 -12.88
C LYS A 72 -14.29 -12.79 -12.32
#